data_2b98b7ae717f864f22adf2ff1ce01dae
#
_entry.id   2b98b7ae717f864f22adf2ff1ce01dae
#
_cell.length_a   1.000
_cell.length_b   1.000
_cell.length_c   1.000
_cell.angle_alpha   90.00
_cell.angle_beta   90.00
_cell.angle_gamma   90.00
#
_symmetry.space_group_name_H-M   'P 1'
#
loop_
_entity.id
_entity.type
_entity.pdbx_description
1 polymer ?
#
loop_
_entity_poly.entity_id
_entity_poly.type
_entity_poly.pdbx_seq_one_letter_code
_entity_poly.pdbx_strand_id
1 'polypeptide(L)'
;MAFYKDGWTRRRLLTTGAGITAGLAMPHVFTRGAWAQDQAFCNNPSGGTVTLGFNVPQSGPYADEGADELRAFQLAVKHLNGEGDGGMLSTMQPSNLKGNGILGKKVAFVTGDTQTKSDAARASAKRMIEADKAIMISGGSSSGVAVAVQSLCQDMGVMFMAGLTHSNDTTGKDKRRYGFRHFFNAYMSGQALGPILAEEYGK
;
A
#
# COMPACT_ATOMS: atom_id res chain seq x y z
N MET A 1 24.50 46.86 25.73
CA MET A 1 23.24 46.70 24.99
C MET A 1 23.33 47.36 23.62
N ALA A 2 23.97 46.73 22.65
CA ALA A 2 24.02 47.24 21.28
C ALA A 2 24.53 46.12 20.35
N PHE A 3 23.73 45.08 20.18
CA PHE A 3 24.03 43.99 19.22
C PHE A 3 22.77 43.59 18.42
N TYR A 4 22.07 44.59 17.86
CA TYR A 4 20.99 44.25 16.94
C TYR A 4 20.69 45.40 15.97
N LYS A 5 21.64 45.71 15.07
CA LYS A 5 21.41 46.73 14.04
C LYS A 5 22.02 46.41 12.68
N ASP A 6 22.39 45.20 12.41
CA ASP A 6 22.70 44.82 11.03
C ASP A 6 21.91 43.56 10.67
N GLY A 7 20.77 43.77 10.01
CA GLY A 7 19.86 42.72 9.57
C GLY A 7 20.56 41.74 8.60
N TRP A 8 20.92 40.59 9.10
CA TRP A 8 21.35 39.49 8.30
C TRP A 8 20.15 38.97 7.49
N THR A 9 20.09 39.34 6.21
CA THR A 9 19.10 38.77 5.30
C THR A 9 19.49 37.35 4.92
N ARG A 10 18.49 36.48 4.71
CA ARG A 10 18.71 35.09 4.26
C ARG A 10 19.66 34.97 3.06
N ARG A 11 19.68 35.99 2.22
CA ARG A 11 20.57 36.08 1.05
C ARG A 11 22.03 36.29 1.45
N ARG A 12 22.30 37.07 2.50
CA ARG A 12 23.67 37.33 3.03
C ARG A 12 24.22 36.12 3.76
N LEU A 13 23.34 35.33 4.44
CA LEU A 13 23.72 34.07 5.07
C LEU A 13 24.16 33.02 4.04
N LEU A 14 23.52 32.99 2.89
CA LEU A 14 23.84 32.07 1.80
C LEU A 14 25.13 32.46 1.04
N THR A 15 25.44 33.75 0.92
CA THR A 15 26.64 34.23 0.23
C THR A 15 27.88 34.21 1.13
N THR A 16 27.74 34.37 2.46
CA THR A 16 28.86 34.27 3.40
C THR A 16 29.20 32.82 3.74
N GLY A 17 28.24 31.89 3.60
CA GLY A 17 28.48 30.46 3.74
C GLY A 17 29.25 29.80 2.58
N ALA A 18 29.38 30.48 1.43
CA ALA A 18 30.08 29.95 0.28
C ALA A 18 31.62 30.06 0.36
N GLY A 19 32.15 30.72 1.40
CA GLY A 19 33.58 30.96 1.57
C GLY A 19 34.33 30.01 2.50
N ILE A 20 33.67 29.07 3.14
CA ILE A 20 34.31 28.08 4.05
C ILE A 20 34.03 26.67 3.55
N THR A 21 34.50 26.37 2.36
CA THR A 21 34.41 25.02 1.79
C THR A 21 35.78 24.35 1.64
N ALA A 22 36.75 24.73 2.44
CA ALA A 22 37.98 23.94 2.53
C ALA A 22 37.88 23.04 3.79
N GLY A 23 37.46 21.81 3.65
CA GLY A 23 37.83 20.72 4.54
C GLY A 23 36.77 20.12 5.49
N LEU A 24 35.50 20.37 5.33
CA LEU A 24 34.51 19.55 5.99
C LEU A 24 33.80 18.69 4.92
N ALA A 25 34.25 17.45 4.76
CA ALA A 25 33.45 16.41 4.16
C ALA A 25 32.21 16.27 5.07
N MET A 26 31.18 17.08 4.82
CA MET A 26 29.86 16.81 5.39
C MET A 26 29.44 15.46 4.82
N PRO A 27 29.12 14.47 5.68
CA PRO A 27 28.56 13.24 5.17
C PRO A 27 27.32 13.63 4.35
N HIS A 28 27.18 13.07 3.18
CA HIS A 28 26.08 13.30 2.23
C HIS A 28 24.73 12.85 2.78
N VAL A 29 24.39 13.27 4.00
CA VAL A 29 23.16 12.88 4.71
C VAL A 29 21.90 13.51 4.10
N PHE A 30 22.06 14.51 3.23
CA PHE A 30 20.95 15.25 2.63
C PHE A 30 20.96 15.30 1.10
N THR A 31 21.68 14.43 0.44
CA THR A 31 21.47 14.30 -0.98
C THR A 31 20.16 13.57 -1.23
N ARG A 32 19.30 14.14 -2.05
CA ARG A 32 18.05 13.52 -2.52
C ARG A 32 18.23 12.07 -2.99
N GLY A 33 19.47 11.67 -3.30
CA GLY A 33 19.83 10.32 -3.68
C GLY A 33 19.70 9.28 -2.58
N ALA A 34 20.00 9.61 -1.32
CA ALA A 34 19.97 8.64 -0.22
C ALA A 34 18.53 8.15 0.10
N TRP A 35 17.51 8.97 -0.19
CA TRP A 35 16.11 8.57 0.00
C TRP A 35 15.46 7.95 -1.23
N ALA A 36 16.06 8.11 -2.40
CA ALA A 36 15.49 7.66 -3.67
C ALA A 36 16.18 6.42 -4.26
N GLN A 37 17.39 6.10 -3.82
CA GLN A 37 18.17 5.02 -4.43
C GLN A 37 18.02 3.66 -3.77
N ASP A 38 17.56 3.59 -2.51
CA ASP A 38 17.58 2.32 -1.79
C ASP A 38 16.22 1.62 -1.66
N GLN A 39 15.21 2.10 -2.35
CA GLN A 39 13.90 1.44 -2.38
C GLN A 39 13.38 1.31 -3.81
N ALA A 40 14.18 0.71 -4.66
CA ALA A 40 13.63 0.08 -5.85
C ALA A 40 12.63 -0.98 -5.39
N PHE A 41 11.49 -1.09 -6.05
CA PHE A 41 10.57 -2.20 -5.80
C PHE A 41 11.35 -3.51 -5.81
N CYS A 42 11.16 -4.33 -4.78
CA CYS A 42 11.85 -5.59 -4.60
C CYS A 42 11.73 -6.49 -5.86
N ASN A 43 10.57 -6.50 -6.47
CA ASN A 43 10.27 -7.30 -7.64
C ASN A 43 9.89 -6.42 -8.82
N ASN A 44 10.85 -6.18 -9.71
CA ASN A 44 10.60 -5.49 -10.97
C ASN A 44 10.30 -6.55 -12.06
N PRO A 45 9.08 -6.62 -12.61
CA PRO A 45 8.72 -7.66 -13.58
C PRO A 45 9.44 -7.42 -14.91
N SER A 46 10.49 -8.19 -15.19
CA SER A 46 11.24 -8.13 -16.45
C SER A 46 10.61 -8.98 -17.56
N GLY A 47 9.84 -10.02 -17.22
CA GLY A 47 9.17 -10.94 -18.16
C GLY A 47 7.83 -10.42 -18.69
N GLY A 48 7.10 -11.29 -19.35
CA GLY A 48 5.75 -11.03 -19.90
C GLY A 48 4.61 -11.13 -18.87
N THR A 49 4.91 -11.43 -17.62
CA THR A 49 3.92 -11.66 -16.55
C THR A 49 4.22 -10.82 -15.33
N VAL A 50 3.16 -10.35 -14.69
CA VAL A 50 3.18 -9.68 -13.39
C VAL A 50 2.45 -10.57 -12.39
N THR A 51 3.06 -10.83 -11.23
CA THR A 51 2.43 -11.65 -10.18
C THR A 51 1.89 -10.76 -9.06
N LEU A 52 0.63 -10.99 -8.68
CA LEU A 52 -0.03 -10.39 -7.52
C LEU A 52 -0.15 -11.44 -6.41
N GLY A 53 0.00 -11.03 -5.16
CA GLY A 53 -0.18 -11.88 -3.99
C GLY A 53 -1.49 -11.56 -3.28
N PHE A 54 -2.37 -12.55 -3.13
CA PHE A 54 -3.64 -12.41 -2.39
C PHE A 54 -3.53 -13.14 -1.06
N ASN A 55 -3.31 -12.37 -0.01
CA ASN A 55 -3.08 -12.87 1.35
C ASN A 55 -4.33 -12.68 2.20
N VAL A 56 -5.25 -13.60 2.07
CA VAL A 56 -6.58 -13.56 2.67
C VAL A 56 -6.75 -14.69 3.70
N PRO A 57 -7.64 -14.57 4.67
CA PRO A 57 -7.95 -15.69 5.58
C PRO A 57 -8.74 -16.76 4.80
N GLN A 58 -8.11 -17.90 4.56
CA GLN A 58 -8.75 -19.09 3.95
C GLN A 58 -9.16 -20.10 5.02
N SER A 59 -8.72 -19.87 6.24
CA SER A 59 -9.09 -20.61 7.45
C SER A 59 -9.20 -19.67 8.64
N GLY A 60 -9.79 -20.13 9.75
CA GLY A 60 -9.99 -19.33 10.96
C GLY A 60 -11.29 -18.53 10.95
N PRO A 61 -11.44 -17.55 11.88
CA PRO A 61 -12.72 -16.88 12.12
C PRO A 61 -13.22 -15.99 10.96
N TYR A 62 -12.37 -15.59 10.04
CA TYR A 62 -12.73 -14.78 8.86
C TYR A 62 -12.63 -15.56 7.54
N ALA A 63 -12.76 -16.90 7.58
CA ALA A 63 -12.61 -17.73 6.39
C ALA A 63 -13.65 -17.42 5.31
N ASP A 64 -14.88 -17.13 5.69
CA ASP A 64 -15.96 -16.83 4.75
C ASP A 64 -15.72 -15.52 4.02
N GLU A 65 -15.35 -14.46 4.75
CA GLU A 65 -14.99 -13.18 4.15
C GLU A 65 -13.75 -13.33 3.25
N GLY A 66 -12.76 -14.09 3.68
CA GLY A 66 -11.56 -14.34 2.90
C GLY A 66 -11.83 -15.10 1.62
N ALA A 67 -12.77 -16.04 1.62
CA ALA A 67 -13.21 -16.75 0.42
C ALA A 67 -13.90 -15.81 -0.58
N ASP A 68 -14.75 -14.90 -0.09
CA ASP A 68 -15.39 -13.90 -0.94
C ASP A 68 -14.38 -12.89 -1.51
N GLU A 69 -13.47 -12.41 -0.67
CA GLU A 69 -12.39 -11.51 -1.09
C GLU A 69 -11.53 -12.16 -2.18
N LEU A 70 -11.18 -13.44 -2.01
CA LEU A 70 -10.39 -14.18 -2.99
C LEU A 70 -11.13 -14.35 -4.32
N ARG A 71 -12.44 -14.65 -4.30
CA ARG A 71 -13.27 -14.72 -5.51
C ARG A 71 -13.29 -13.39 -6.26
N ALA A 72 -13.40 -12.27 -5.54
CA ALA A 72 -13.37 -10.94 -6.13
C ALA A 72 -12.01 -10.64 -6.79
N PHE A 73 -10.90 -10.98 -6.15
CA PHE A 73 -9.57 -10.83 -6.73
C PHE A 73 -9.37 -11.69 -7.97
N GLN A 74 -9.81 -12.94 -7.95
CA GLN A 74 -9.75 -13.83 -9.12
C GLN A 74 -10.55 -13.29 -10.30
N LEU A 75 -11.76 -12.76 -10.05
CA LEU A 75 -12.56 -12.10 -11.06
C LEU A 75 -11.85 -10.88 -11.64
N ALA A 76 -11.28 -10.04 -10.79
CA ALA A 76 -10.51 -8.87 -11.22
C ALA A 76 -9.32 -9.25 -12.11
N VAL A 77 -8.60 -10.33 -11.78
CA VAL A 77 -7.48 -10.83 -12.62
C VAL A 77 -7.97 -11.30 -13.99
N LYS A 78 -9.09 -12.01 -14.05
CA LYS A 78 -9.70 -12.40 -15.34
C LYS A 78 -10.01 -11.19 -16.21
N HIS A 79 -10.65 -10.16 -15.63
CA HIS A 79 -10.98 -8.94 -16.35
C HIS A 79 -9.72 -8.17 -16.78
N LEU A 80 -8.70 -8.08 -15.94
CA LEU A 80 -7.43 -7.46 -16.30
C LEU A 80 -6.76 -8.14 -17.49
N ASN A 81 -6.88 -9.46 -17.59
CA ASN A 81 -6.33 -10.25 -18.69
C ASN A 81 -7.23 -10.28 -19.95
N GLY A 82 -8.39 -9.63 -19.93
CA GLY A 82 -9.36 -9.68 -21.02
C GLY A 82 -10.12 -11.00 -21.13
N GLU A 83 -10.13 -11.79 -20.05
CA GLU A 83 -10.86 -13.05 -19.97
C GLU A 83 -12.29 -12.77 -19.47
N GLY A 84 -13.27 -13.38 -20.15
CA GLY A 84 -14.69 -13.18 -19.86
C GLY A 84 -15.38 -12.20 -20.80
N ASP A 85 -16.67 -12.01 -20.61
CA ASP A 85 -17.57 -11.17 -21.42
C ASP A 85 -17.49 -9.67 -21.06
N GLY A 86 -16.45 -9.25 -20.34
CA GLY A 86 -16.31 -7.90 -19.85
C GLY A 86 -17.17 -7.58 -18.62
N GLY A 87 -18.14 -8.42 -18.30
CA GLY A 87 -18.97 -8.35 -17.11
C GLY A 87 -19.37 -6.93 -16.69
N MET A 88 -19.46 -6.68 -15.40
CA MET A 88 -19.81 -5.37 -14.86
C MET A 88 -18.79 -4.27 -15.22
N LEU A 89 -17.51 -4.62 -15.45
CA LEU A 89 -16.49 -3.64 -15.83
C LEU A 89 -16.72 -3.04 -17.22
N SER A 90 -17.39 -3.77 -18.13
CA SER A 90 -17.75 -3.24 -19.44
C SER A 90 -18.81 -2.13 -19.37
N THR A 91 -19.62 -2.11 -18.30
CA THR A 91 -20.68 -1.15 -18.06
C THR A 91 -20.25 0.05 -17.21
N MET A 92 -19.13 -0.04 -16.52
CA MET A 92 -18.57 1.04 -15.70
C MET A 92 -17.83 2.05 -16.60
N GLN A 93 -18.38 3.24 -16.73
CA GLN A 93 -17.79 4.34 -17.49
C GLN A 93 -17.11 5.37 -16.57
N PRO A 94 -15.93 5.90 -16.96
CA PRO A 94 -15.02 5.39 -18.00
C PRO A 94 -14.06 4.35 -17.42
N SER A 95 -14.14 3.12 -17.90
CA SER A 95 -13.13 2.12 -17.55
C SER A 95 -11.90 2.27 -18.42
N ASN A 96 -10.73 2.48 -17.82
CA ASN A 96 -9.45 2.44 -18.51
C ASN A 96 -8.91 1.01 -18.67
N LEU A 97 -9.62 0.01 -18.17
CA LEU A 97 -9.24 -1.40 -18.30
C LEU A 97 -9.49 -1.87 -19.74
N LYS A 98 -8.44 -2.28 -20.40
CA LYS A 98 -8.46 -2.72 -21.81
C LYS A 98 -8.24 -4.22 -21.97
N GLY A 99 -8.23 -4.99 -20.87
CA GLY A 99 -7.99 -6.42 -20.90
C GLY A 99 -6.58 -6.83 -21.37
N ASN A 100 -5.61 -5.93 -21.25
CA ASN A 100 -4.22 -6.16 -21.67
C ASN A 100 -3.26 -6.32 -20.47
N GLY A 101 -3.80 -6.68 -19.32
CA GLY A 101 -3.05 -6.90 -18.09
C GLY A 101 -2.60 -5.61 -17.38
N ILE A 102 -1.52 -5.71 -16.63
CA ILE A 102 -0.88 -4.61 -15.91
C ILE A 102 0.46 -4.30 -16.60
N LEU A 103 0.71 -3.05 -16.92
CA LEU A 103 1.91 -2.62 -17.64
C LEU A 103 2.09 -3.35 -19.00
N GLY A 104 1.00 -3.74 -19.64
CA GLY A 104 1.03 -4.53 -20.88
C GLY A 104 1.48 -5.98 -20.69
N LYS A 105 1.48 -6.49 -19.46
CA LYS A 105 1.90 -7.86 -19.10
C LYS A 105 0.73 -8.65 -18.55
N LYS A 106 0.71 -9.95 -18.85
CA LYS A 106 -0.30 -10.86 -18.28
C LYS A 106 -0.24 -10.84 -16.76
N VAL A 107 -1.38 -10.82 -16.10
CA VAL A 107 -1.49 -10.89 -14.65
C VAL A 107 -1.62 -12.33 -14.19
N ALA A 108 -0.70 -12.78 -13.38
CA ALA A 108 -0.79 -14.00 -12.59
C ALA A 108 -1.03 -13.65 -11.12
N PHE A 109 -1.49 -14.61 -10.34
CA PHE A 109 -1.62 -14.43 -8.90
C PHE A 109 -1.21 -15.68 -8.13
N VAL A 110 -0.82 -15.45 -6.88
CA VAL A 110 -0.57 -16.48 -5.87
C VAL A 110 -1.38 -16.16 -4.62
N THR A 111 -1.68 -17.15 -3.83
CA THR A 111 -2.51 -16.99 -2.64
C THR A 111 -1.76 -17.41 -1.37
N GLY A 112 -2.13 -16.79 -0.26
CA GLY A 112 -1.68 -17.16 1.08
C GLY A 112 -2.85 -17.19 2.05
N ASP A 113 -2.79 -18.10 3.01
CA ASP A 113 -3.74 -18.17 4.11
C ASP A 113 -3.19 -17.41 5.32
N THR A 114 -3.88 -16.34 5.70
CA THR A 114 -3.49 -15.57 6.89
C THR A 114 -3.90 -16.24 8.20
N GLN A 115 -4.83 -17.19 8.16
CA GLN A 115 -5.44 -17.81 9.37
C GLN A 115 -5.96 -16.76 10.37
N THR A 116 -6.16 -15.52 9.92
CA THR A 116 -6.45 -14.35 10.79
C THR A 116 -5.37 -14.11 11.86
N LYS A 117 -4.13 -14.56 11.60
CA LYS A 117 -2.96 -14.43 12.48
C LYS A 117 -1.84 -13.66 11.80
N SER A 118 -1.27 -12.68 12.51
CA SER A 118 -0.23 -11.82 11.97
C SER A 118 1.02 -12.60 11.54
N ASP A 119 1.45 -13.61 12.31
CA ASP A 119 2.66 -14.38 11.98
C ASP A 119 2.46 -15.24 10.74
N ALA A 120 1.32 -15.95 10.62
CA ALA A 120 0.98 -16.72 9.44
C ALA A 120 0.89 -15.84 8.19
N ALA A 121 0.25 -14.68 8.32
CA ALA A 121 0.11 -13.70 7.26
C ALA A 121 1.46 -13.12 6.82
N ARG A 122 2.36 -12.80 7.75
CA ARG A 122 3.72 -12.35 7.43
C ARG A 122 4.52 -13.43 6.71
N ALA A 123 4.45 -14.68 7.18
CA ALA A 123 5.15 -15.81 6.59
C ALA A 123 4.69 -16.07 5.15
N SER A 124 3.37 -16.10 4.92
CA SER A 124 2.81 -16.30 3.58
C SER A 124 3.11 -15.12 2.64
N ALA A 125 3.00 -13.87 3.10
CA ALA A 125 3.35 -12.68 2.32
C ALA A 125 4.84 -12.68 1.93
N LYS A 126 5.73 -13.00 2.89
CA LYS A 126 7.17 -13.11 2.63
C LYS A 126 7.46 -14.14 1.54
N ARG A 127 6.86 -15.33 1.62
CA ARG A 127 7.01 -16.37 0.58
C ARG A 127 6.56 -15.85 -0.79
N MET A 128 5.38 -15.24 -0.87
CA MET A 128 4.86 -14.70 -2.13
C MET A 128 5.80 -13.64 -2.73
N ILE A 129 6.42 -12.81 -1.90
CA ILE A 129 7.37 -11.79 -2.36
C ILE A 129 8.69 -12.42 -2.81
N GLU A 130 9.27 -13.29 -1.99
CA GLU A 130 10.62 -13.84 -2.24
C GLU A 130 10.63 -14.95 -3.29
N ALA A 131 9.70 -15.90 -3.19
CA ALA A 131 9.65 -17.07 -4.07
C ALA A 131 8.85 -16.79 -5.36
N ASP A 132 7.64 -16.24 -5.21
CA ASP A 132 6.70 -16.07 -6.32
C ASP A 132 6.84 -14.70 -7.01
N LYS A 133 7.73 -13.83 -6.51
CA LYS A 133 8.04 -12.50 -7.09
C LYS A 133 6.82 -11.60 -7.20
N ALA A 134 5.91 -11.67 -6.23
CA ALA A 134 4.75 -10.78 -6.17
C ALA A 134 5.19 -9.31 -6.06
N ILE A 135 4.61 -8.45 -6.87
CA ILE A 135 4.89 -7.00 -6.87
C ILE A 135 3.96 -6.23 -5.94
N MET A 136 2.87 -6.83 -5.55
CA MET A 136 1.88 -6.29 -4.63
C MET A 136 1.29 -7.42 -3.80
N ILE A 137 1.06 -7.15 -2.53
CA ILE A 137 0.26 -8.02 -1.65
C ILE A 137 -1.06 -7.31 -1.36
N SER A 138 -2.17 -8.00 -1.53
CA SER A 138 -3.50 -7.50 -1.17
C SER A 138 -4.21 -8.44 -0.22
N GLY A 139 -5.12 -7.91 0.59
CA GLY A 139 -5.90 -8.67 1.58
C GLY A 139 -5.80 -8.08 2.98
N GLY A 140 -5.81 -8.96 3.97
CA GLY A 140 -5.70 -8.57 5.37
C GLY A 140 -7.03 -8.14 5.97
N SER A 141 -8.04 -9.01 5.96
CA SER A 141 -9.39 -8.74 6.51
C SER A 141 -9.35 -8.29 7.98
N SER A 142 -8.47 -8.86 8.80
CA SER A 142 -8.18 -8.37 10.15
C SER A 142 -7.24 -7.17 10.13
N SER A 143 -7.60 -6.09 10.82
CA SER A 143 -6.79 -4.87 10.86
C SER A 143 -5.41 -5.08 11.49
N GLY A 144 -5.28 -5.92 12.51
CA GLY A 144 -3.99 -6.28 13.11
C GLY A 144 -3.10 -7.03 12.12
N VAL A 145 -3.68 -7.94 11.33
CA VAL A 145 -2.99 -8.66 10.24
C VAL A 145 -2.53 -7.69 9.16
N ALA A 146 -3.41 -6.77 8.74
CA ALA A 146 -3.08 -5.77 7.72
C ALA A 146 -1.89 -4.89 8.13
N VAL A 147 -1.86 -4.39 9.37
CA VAL A 147 -0.73 -3.59 9.89
C VAL A 147 0.57 -4.38 9.87
N ALA A 148 0.52 -5.67 10.28
CA ALA A 148 1.70 -6.53 10.30
C ALA A 148 2.24 -6.81 8.89
N VAL A 149 1.36 -7.12 7.93
CA VAL A 149 1.75 -7.37 6.53
C VAL A 149 2.21 -6.09 5.84
N GLN A 150 1.52 -4.96 6.09
CA GLN A 150 1.93 -3.65 5.58
C GLN A 150 3.34 -3.25 6.02
N SER A 151 3.69 -3.52 7.29
CA SER A 151 5.05 -3.28 7.79
C SER A 151 6.07 -4.14 7.06
N LEU A 152 5.80 -5.44 6.89
CA LEU A 152 6.66 -6.34 6.12
C LEU A 152 6.83 -5.86 4.67
N CYS A 153 5.75 -5.50 4.01
CA CYS A 153 5.79 -5.02 2.62
C CYS A 153 6.60 -3.72 2.50
N GLN A 154 6.51 -2.82 3.49
CA GLN A 154 7.35 -1.62 3.57
C GLN A 154 8.83 -1.97 3.64
N ASP A 155 9.20 -2.91 4.51
CA ASP A 155 10.59 -3.33 4.70
C ASP A 155 11.16 -4.04 3.46
N MET A 156 10.29 -4.70 2.71
CA MET A 156 10.65 -5.43 1.48
C MET A 156 10.48 -4.61 0.18
N GLY A 157 10.04 -3.35 0.26
CA GLY A 157 9.84 -2.50 -0.93
C GLY A 157 8.73 -2.99 -1.87
N VAL A 158 7.66 -3.57 -1.33
CA VAL A 158 6.51 -4.09 -2.07
C VAL A 158 5.25 -3.35 -1.68
N MET A 159 4.35 -3.10 -2.63
CA MET A 159 3.07 -2.47 -2.33
C MET A 159 2.17 -3.38 -1.50
N PHE A 160 1.48 -2.80 -0.53
CA PHE A 160 0.40 -3.44 0.19
C PHE A 160 -0.92 -2.71 -0.06
N MET A 161 -1.94 -3.44 -0.49
CA MET A 161 -3.29 -2.93 -0.66
C MET A 161 -4.20 -3.57 0.38
N ALA A 162 -4.57 -2.80 1.38
CA ALA A 162 -5.47 -3.23 2.43
C ALA A 162 -6.88 -3.47 1.87
N GLY A 163 -7.41 -4.68 2.06
CA GLY A 163 -8.73 -5.11 1.63
C GLY A 163 -9.81 -4.70 2.63
N LEU A 164 -10.42 -5.67 3.30
CA LEU A 164 -11.57 -5.47 4.18
C LEU A 164 -11.25 -4.90 5.58
N THR A 165 -10.09 -4.32 5.80
CA THR A 165 -9.68 -3.81 7.11
C THR A 165 -10.34 -2.48 7.45
N HIS A 166 -10.98 -2.37 8.60
CA HIS A 166 -11.74 -1.19 9.01
C HIS A 166 -10.96 -0.19 9.87
N SER A 167 -9.86 -0.57 10.53
CA SER A 167 -9.15 0.35 11.43
C SER A 167 -8.72 1.63 10.73
N ASN A 168 -8.95 2.76 11.35
CA ASN A 168 -8.41 4.05 10.91
C ASN A 168 -6.88 4.05 10.93
N ASP A 169 -6.27 3.30 11.82
CA ASP A 169 -4.83 3.28 12.06
C ASP A 169 -4.05 2.72 10.87
N THR A 170 -4.63 1.81 10.09
CA THR A 170 -3.95 1.20 8.93
C THR A 170 -3.39 2.24 7.96
N THR A 171 -4.14 3.32 7.70
CA THR A 171 -3.69 4.44 6.88
C THR A 171 -3.53 5.75 7.70
N GLY A 172 -3.65 5.66 9.02
CA GLY A 172 -3.44 6.71 10.00
C GLY A 172 -2.06 6.59 10.68
N LYS A 173 -2.06 6.25 11.97
CA LYS A 173 -0.81 6.18 12.77
C LYS A 173 0.15 5.07 12.31
N ASP A 174 -0.38 3.95 11.80
CA ASP A 174 0.40 2.81 11.33
C ASP A 174 0.70 2.85 9.82
N LYS A 175 0.37 3.96 9.16
CA LYS A 175 0.60 4.13 7.72
C LYS A 175 2.05 3.83 7.33
N ARG A 176 2.22 3.28 6.14
CA ARG A 176 3.51 3.05 5.49
C ARG A 176 3.50 3.65 4.09
N ARG A 177 4.68 3.97 3.55
CA ARG A 177 4.81 4.59 2.22
C ARG A 177 4.22 3.71 1.11
N TYR A 178 4.37 2.39 1.22
CA TYR A 178 3.87 1.43 0.26
C TYR A 178 2.51 0.83 0.65
N GLY A 179 1.88 1.33 1.72
CA GLY A 179 0.57 0.89 2.19
C GLY A 179 -0.55 1.75 1.64
N PHE A 180 -1.53 1.10 1.03
CA PHE A 180 -2.72 1.72 0.46
C PHE A 180 -3.98 1.02 0.98
N ARG A 181 -5.12 1.67 0.80
CA ARG A 181 -6.44 1.15 1.17
C ARG A 181 -7.41 1.40 0.02
N HIS A 182 -8.20 0.41 -0.33
CA HIS A 182 -9.33 0.57 -1.24
C HIS A 182 -10.70 0.43 -0.57
N PHE A 183 -10.74 0.18 0.73
CA PHE A 183 -11.94 -0.07 1.52
C PHE A 183 -12.18 1.07 2.51
N PHE A 184 -13.44 1.30 2.90
CA PHE A 184 -13.77 2.34 3.89
C PHE A 184 -13.23 1.99 5.28
N ASN A 185 -13.07 2.98 6.13
CA ASN A 185 -12.61 2.81 7.51
C ASN A 185 -13.73 3.05 8.53
N ALA A 186 -13.46 2.74 9.79
CA ALA A 186 -14.44 2.88 10.88
C ALA A 186 -14.95 4.32 11.04
N TYR A 187 -14.11 5.33 10.80
CA TYR A 187 -14.55 6.73 10.84
C TYR A 187 -15.60 7.01 9.75
N MET A 188 -15.36 6.56 8.53
CA MET A 188 -16.31 6.73 7.42
C MET A 188 -17.64 6.03 7.71
N SER A 189 -17.59 4.81 8.27
CA SER A 189 -18.80 4.08 8.70
C SER A 189 -19.55 4.85 9.78
N GLY A 190 -18.85 5.37 10.79
CA GLY A 190 -19.46 6.18 11.86
C GLY A 190 -20.09 7.46 11.33
N GLN A 191 -19.46 8.14 10.38
CA GLN A 191 -20.02 9.35 9.73
C GLN A 191 -21.26 9.02 8.91
N ALA A 192 -21.31 7.88 8.25
CA ALA A 192 -22.47 7.49 7.45
C ALA A 192 -23.67 7.02 8.31
N LEU A 193 -23.39 6.23 9.35
CA LEU A 193 -24.44 5.62 10.18
C LEU A 193 -24.89 6.51 11.34
N GLY A 194 -23.98 7.32 11.89
CA GLY A 194 -24.26 8.16 13.06
C GLY A 194 -25.50 9.04 12.93
N PRO A 195 -25.66 9.83 11.86
CA PRO A 195 -26.86 10.65 11.66
C PRO A 195 -28.15 9.83 11.61
N ILE A 196 -28.14 8.69 10.90
CA ILE A 196 -29.30 7.80 10.78
C ILE A 196 -29.70 7.24 12.15
N LEU A 197 -28.72 6.77 12.90
CA LEU A 197 -28.99 6.24 14.25
C LEU A 197 -29.46 7.32 15.21
N ALA A 198 -28.94 8.53 15.07
CA ALA A 198 -29.38 9.68 15.88
C ALA A 198 -30.83 10.09 15.55
N GLU A 199 -31.22 10.04 14.29
CA GLU A 199 -32.60 10.32 13.85
C GLU A 199 -33.58 9.25 14.32
N GLU A 200 -33.24 7.97 14.17
CA GLU A 200 -34.12 6.85 14.47
C GLU A 200 -34.20 6.54 15.98
N TYR A 201 -33.10 6.65 16.71
CA TYR A 201 -32.97 6.19 18.10
C TYR A 201 -32.47 7.26 19.07
N GLY A 202 -32.03 8.43 18.58
CA GLY A 202 -31.59 9.55 19.42
C GLY A 202 -32.77 10.18 20.16
N LYS A 203 -32.68 10.21 21.48
CA LYS A 203 -33.66 10.89 22.33
C LYS A 203 -33.07 12.12 22.94
#